data_e128f332eb898b49146fc36ef457071c
#
_entry.id   e128f332eb898b49146fc36ef457071c
#
_cell.length_a   1.000
_cell.length_b   1.000
_cell.length_c   1.000
_cell.angle_alpha   90.00
_cell.angle_beta   90.00
_cell.angle_gamma   90.00
#
_symmetry.space_group_name_H-M   'P 1'
#
loop_
_entity.id
_entity.type
_entity.pdbx_description
1 polymer ?
#
loop_
_entity_poly.entity_id
_entity_poly.type
_entity_poly.pdbx_seq_one_letter_code
_entity_poly.pdbx_strand_id
1 'polypeptide(L)'
;MATTSIWAVKGWLGKVVLYIENPEKTENPQFYRQKDMTDAQTQNLSDVIDYAARSDKTTAALDSESVPILRQLVSGINCLPATARDEMLAVKKRFGKEDGVVAYHGYQSFAPGEATPELAHEIGVKLARKLWGEKYQVLVATHLDKENHLHSHFVVNTVSFIDGIRYHRTGKDYYEMRTVSDELCREYGLSVVEKPRPGKAKHYGEWRAEQEQRPTWRGLIRSEIDELIRESVSEKQFYYLLRQKGYAVKFGKDISVRPPGKERFVRLARNFGAAYTEDGIRRRILSQPLPQVPHPEAPKERKKVYSMGKWQKMRKIT
;
A
#
# COMPACT_ATOMS: atom_id res chain seq x y z
N MET A 1 -16.31 5.07 -2.03
CA MET A 1 -15.34 6.14 -1.62
C MET A 1 -14.17 6.16 -2.57
N ALA A 2 -13.92 7.28 -3.25
CA ALA A 2 -12.76 7.39 -4.13
C ALA A 2 -11.50 7.78 -3.35
N THR A 3 -10.36 7.25 -3.76
CA THR A 3 -9.03 7.62 -3.27
C THR A 3 -8.12 7.99 -4.43
N THR A 4 -7.25 8.97 -4.24
CA THR A 4 -6.32 9.45 -5.27
C THR A 4 -4.88 9.45 -4.79
N SER A 5 -3.95 9.23 -5.71
CA SER A 5 -2.52 9.42 -5.49
C SER A 5 -1.81 9.76 -6.80
N ILE A 6 -0.68 10.47 -6.71
CA ILE A 6 0.16 10.81 -7.86
C ILE A 6 1.63 10.92 -7.46
N TRP A 7 2.54 10.40 -8.27
CA TRP A 7 4.00 10.41 -8.01
C TRP A 7 4.81 10.59 -9.30
N ALA A 8 6.04 11.05 -9.13
CA ALA A 8 6.98 11.24 -10.24
C ALA A 8 7.55 9.91 -10.74
N VAL A 9 7.62 9.74 -12.04
CA VAL A 9 8.28 8.62 -12.73
C VAL A 9 9.62 9.11 -13.26
N LYS A 10 10.68 8.39 -12.87
CA LYS A 10 12.04 8.57 -13.38
C LYS A 10 12.42 7.32 -14.17
N GLY A 11 12.86 7.50 -15.39
CA GLY A 11 13.25 6.38 -16.25
C GLY A 11 12.46 6.33 -17.55
N TRP A 12 12.14 5.12 -18.03
CA TRP A 12 11.54 4.96 -19.34
C TRP A 12 10.02 5.18 -19.36
N LEU A 13 9.56 6.21 -20.08
CA LEU A 13 8.13 6.56 -20.21
C LEU A 13 7.32 5.39 -20.83
N GLY A 14 7.84 4.70 -21.81
CA GLY A 14 7.17 3.57 -22.47
C GLY A 14 6.75 2.46 -21.51
N LYS A 15 7.56 2.18 -20.46
CA LYS A 15 7.19 1.18 -19.44
C LYS A 15 5.93 1.55 -18.67
N VAL A 16 5.73 2.84 -18.40
CA VAL A 16 4.55 3.32 -17.67
C VAL A 16 3.33 3.31 -18.57
N VAL A 17 3.48 3.74 -19.81
CA VAL A 17 2.40 3.71 -20.81
C VAL A 17 1.94 2.28 -21.04
N LEU A 18 2.84 1.36 -21.36
CA LEU A 18 2.52 -0.07 -21.55
C LEU A 18 1.86 -0.71 -20.32
N TYR A 19 2.24 -0.30 -19.12
CA TYR A 19 1.62 -0.83 -17.89
C TYR A 19 0.15 -0.43 -17.76
N ILE A 20 -0.19 0.84 -18.05
CA ILE A 20 -1.55 1.31 -17.88
C ILE A 20 -2.46 0.96 -19.06
N GLU A 21 -1.90 0.79 -20.26
CA GLU A 21 -2.62 0.37 -21.46
C GLU A 21 -2.78 -1.15 -21.60
N ASN A 22 -2.21 -1.92 -20.66
CA ASN A 22 -2.25 -3.38 -20.75
C ASN A 22 -3.68 -3.88 -21.00
N PRO A 23 -3.96 -4.50 -22.16
CA PRO A 23 -5.29 -4.96 -22.54
C PRO A 23 -5.92 -5.89 -21.51
N GLU A 24 -5.15 -6.80 -20.91
CA GLU A 24 -5.61 -7.72 -19.86
C GLU A 24 -6.25 -6.99 -18.66
N LYS A 25 -5.96 -5.69 -18.48
CA LYS A 25 -6.43 -4.87 -17.37
C LYS A 25 -7.47 -3.84 -17.76
N THR A 26 -7.45 -3.37 -19.00
CA THR A 26 -8.31 -2.30 -19.50
C THR A 26 -9.53 -2.78 -20.24
N GLU A 27 -9.55 -4.06 -20.63
CA GLU A 27 -10.65 -4.67 -21.33
C GLU A 27 -11.66 -5.26 -20.34
N ASN A 28 -12.94 -5.11 -20.62
CA ASN A 28 -13.99 -5.61 -19.75
C ASN A 28 -14.13 -7.14 -19.87
N PRO A 29 -13.82 -7.94 -18.84
CA PRO A 29 -13.88 -9.40 -18.89
C PRO A 29 -15.29 -9.95 -19.20
N GLN A 30 -16.34 -9.17 -18.94
CA GLN A 30 -17.73 -9.58 -19.25
C GLN A 30 -17.98 -9.69 -20.74
N PHE A 31 -17.17 -9.05 -21.59
CA PHE A 31 -17.21 -9.18 -23.05
C PHE A 31 -16.30 -10.30 -23.56
N TYR A 32 -15.37 -10.81 -22.75
CA TYR A 32 -14.59 -12.01 -23.04
C TYR A 32 -15.33 -13.25 -22.55
N ARG A 33 -16.23 -13.79 -23.30
CA ARG A 33 -16.56 -15.20 -23.12
C ARG A 33 -15.40 -16.01 -23.69
N GLN A 34 -14.59 -16.54 -22.81
CA GLN A 34 -13.40 -17.37 -23.03
C GLN A 34 -13.69 -18.69 -23.76
N LYS A 35 -14.64 -18.77 -24.64
CA LYS A 35 -14.77 -19.93 -25.49
C LYS A 35 -14.08 -19.58 -26.81
N ASP A 36 -12.97 -20.23 -27.07
CA ASP A 36 -12.33 -20.40 -28.38
C ASP A 36 -11.30 -19.37 -28.84
N MET A 37 -10.64 -18.60 -27.97
CA MET A 37 -9.42 -17.91 -28.38
C MET A 37 -8.21 -18.79 -28.11
N THR A 38 -7.50 -19.19 -29.18
CA THR A 38 -6.22 -19.89 -29.07
C THR A 38 -5.09 -18.93 -28.72
N ASP A 39 -3.99 -19.43 -28.10
CA ASP A 39 -2.80 -18.63 -27.71
C ASP A 39 -2.22 -17.78 -28.85
N ALA A 40 -2.41 -18.21 -30.12
CA ALA A 40 -2.03 -17.45 -31.33
C ALA A 40 -2.88 -16.18 -31.53
N GLN A 41 -4.11 -16.12 -31.00
CA GLN A 41 -4.97 -14.94 -31.10
C GLN A 41 -4.69 -13.93 -30.00
N THR A 42 -4.16 -14.37 -28.86
CA THR A 42 -3.69 -13.50 -27.75
C THR A 42 -2.37 -12.82 -28.10
N GLN A 43 -1.52 -13.40 -28.90
CA GLN A 43 -0.25 -12.81 -29.37
C GLN A 43 -0.43 -11.67 -30.37
N ASN A 44 -1.57 -11.61 -31.04
CA ASN A 44 -1.88 -10.58 -32.06
C ASN A 44 -2.92 -9.58 -31.59
N LEU A 45 -2.93 -9.27 -30.29
CA LEU A 45 -3.89 -8.31 -29.72
C LEU A 45 -3.72 -6.90 -30.29
N SER A 46 -2.51 -6.52 -30.71
CA SER A 46 -2.29 -5.30 -31.52
C SER A 46 -3.06 -5.36 -32.85
N ASP A 47 -3.06 -6.52 -33.52
CA ASP A 47 -3.79 -6.72 -34.78
C ASP A 47 -5.31 -6.74 -34.56
N VAL A 48 -5.78 -7.14 -33.37
CA VAL A 48 -7.22 -7.12 -33.02
C VAL A 48 -7.68 -5.69 -32.68
N ILE A 49 -6.83 -4.88 -32.08
CA ILE A 49 -7.12 -3.45 -31.83
C ILE A 49 -7.16 -2.69 -33.16
N ASP A 50 -6.21 -2.93 -34.06
CA ASP A 50 -6.22 -2.41 -35.42
C ASP A 50 -7.40 -2.96 -36.24
N TYR A 51 -7.82 -4.21 -35.99
CA TYR A 51 -8.98 -4.82 -36.62
C TYR A 51 -10.31 -4.24 -36.09
N ALA A 52 -10.41 -3.98 -34.82
CA ALA A 52 -11.60 -3.36 -34.19
C ALA A 52 -11.70 -1.85 -34.46
N ALA A 53 -10.58 -1.17 -34.73
CA ALA A 53 -10.53 0.24 -35.12
C ALA A 53 -10.85 0.51 -36.59
N ARG A 54 -10.95 -0.54 -37.42
CA ARG A 54 -11.36 -0.38 -38.84
C ARG A 54 -12.85 -0.09 -38.92
N SER A 55 -13.18 1.12 -39.35
CA SER A 55 -14.54 1.65 -39.50
C SER A 55 -15.43 0.87 -40.47
N ASP A 56 -14.82 0.12 -41.43
CA ASP A 56 -15.51 -0.71 -42.41
C ASP A 56 -16.08 -2.02 -41.83
N LYS A 57 -15.61 -2.43 -40.65
CA LYS A 57 -16.08 -3.64 -39.96
C LYS A 57 -17.01 -3.35 -38.77
N THR A 58 -16.97 -2.17 -38.20
CA THR A 58 -17.88 -1.74 -37.13
C THR A 58 -19.31 -1.51 -37.62
N THR A 59 -19.50 -1.17 -38.88
CA THR A 59 -20.84 -0.98 -39.48
C THR A 59 -21.56 -2.31 -39.75
N ALA A 60 -20.83 -3.40 -40.02
CA ALA A 60 -21.40 -4.71 -40.25
C ALA A 60 -21.73 -5.51 -38.99
N ALA A 61 -21.21 -5.09 -37.81
CA ALA A 61 -21.38 -5.78 -36.53
C ALA A 61 -22.64 -5.31 -35.75
N LEU A 62 -23.34 -4.29 -36.22
CA LEU A 62 -24.53 -3.78 -35.58
C LEU A 62 -25.79 -4.64 -35.79
N ASP A 63 -25.78 -5.54 -36.76
CA ASP A 63 -26.94 -6.36 -37.14
C ASP A 63 -26.86 -7.83 -36.68
N SER A 64 -25.82 -8.25 -35.97
CA SER A 64 -25.73 -9.62 -35.46
C SER A 64 -25.69 -9.65 -33.93
N GLU A 65 -26.71 -10.24 -33.33
CA GLU A 65 -26.92 -10.40 -31.88
C GLU A 65 -25.83 -11.18 -31.11
N SER A 66 -24.66 -11.47 -31.70
CA SER A 66 -23.70 -12.40 -31.13
C SER A 66 -22.22 -12.01 -31.21
N VAL A 67 -21.86 -10.80 -31.64
CA VAL A 67 -20.45 -10.37 -31.63
C VAL A 67 -20.14 -9.52 -30.41
N PRO A 68 -19.26 -9.98 -29.49
CA PRO A 68 -18.87 -9.18 -28.35
C PRO A 68 -18.10 -7.92 -28.79
N ILE A 69 -18.63 -6.75 -28.45
CA ILE A 69 -17.93 -5.49 -28.70
C ILE A 69 -16.86 -5.32 -27.60
N LEU A 70 -15.59 -5.39 -28.04
CA LEU A 70 -14.47 -5.10 -27.15
C LEU A 70 -14.42 -3.61 -26.85
N ARG A 71 -14.66 -3.20 -25.61
CA ARG A 71 -14.47 -1.83 -25.15
C ARG A 71 -13.18 -1.72 -24.36
N GLN A 72 -12.21 -1.05 -24.94
CA GLN A 72 -11.01 -0.65 -24.22
C GLN A 72 -11.24 0.67 -23.51
N LEU A 73 -11.09 0.70 -22.18
CA LEU A 73 -11.27 1.90 -21.37
C LEU A 73 -9.96 2.70 -21.27
N VAL A 74 -9.49 3.19 -22.43
CA VAL A 74 -8.30 4.03 -22.57
C VAL A 74 -8.65 5.30 -23.34
N SER A 75 -8.28 6.46 -22.81
CA SER A 75 -8.53 7.77 -23.43
C SER A 75 -7.30 8.67 -23.36
N GLY A 76 -7.05 9.41 -24.43
CA GLY A 76 -6.04 10.46 -24.48
C GLY A 76 -6.64 11.84 -24.31
N ILE A 77 -5.95 12.72 -23.60
CA ILE A 77 -6.23 14.15 -23.51
C ILE A 77 -5.04 14.87 -24.13
N ASN A 78 -5.28 15.66 -25.17
CA ASN A 78 -4.23 16.30 -25.97
C ASN A 78 -3.21 15.34 -26.61
N CYS A 79 -3.57 14.06 -26.73
CA CYS A 79 -2.83 13.02 -27.43
C CYS A 79 -3.79 11.90 -27.82
N LEU A 80 -3.40 11.11 -28.83
CA LEU A 80 -4.12 9.89 -29.19
C LEU A 80 -3.62 8.74 -28.31
N PRO A 81 -4.47 7.85 -27.79
CA PRO A 81 -4.02 6.70 -26.99
C PRO A 81 -2.94 5.89 -27.72
N ALA A 82 -3.16 5.50 -28.94
CA ALA A 82 -2.24 4.65 -29.71
C ALA A 82 -0.85 5.26 -29.91
N THR A 83 -0.69 6.57 -29.90
CA THR A 83 0.56 7.31 -30.16
C THR A 83 1.01 8.16 -28.97
N ALA A 84 0.31 8.08 -27.83
CA ALA A 84 0.51 8.95 -26.66
C ALA A 84 1.97 9.02 -26.22
N ARG A 85 2.66 7.87 -26.17
CA ARG A 85 4.08 7.80 -25.82
C ARG A 85 4.94 8.66 -26.76
N ASP A 86 4.77 8.48 -28.05
CA ASP A 86 5.62 9.12 -29.05
C ASP A 86 5.31 10.61 -29.15
N GLU A 87 4.04 10.98 -29.02
CA GLU A 87 3.62 12.38 -28.93
C GLU A 87 4.18 13.08 -27.68
N MET A 88 4.15 12.43 -26.53
CA MET A 88 4.74 12.95 -25.29
C MET A 88 6.26 13.12 -25.41
N LEU A 89 6.94 12.21 -26.07
CA LEU A 89 8.38 12.30 -26.35
C LEU A 89 8.68 13.42 -27.37
N ALA A 90 7.87 13.56 -28.42
CA ALA A 90 8.01 14.63 -29.39
C ALA A 90 7.88 16.02 -28.76
N VAL A 91 6.92 16.23 -27.85
CA VAL A 91 6.79 17.47 -27.09
C VAL A 91 8.03 17.74 -26.27
N LYS A 92 8.56 16.75 -25.54
CA LYS A 92 9.80 16.91 -24.76
C LYS A 92 10.99 17.27 -25.62
N LYS A 93 11.15 16.60 -26.78
CA LYS A 93 12.21 16.88 -27.73
C LYS A 93 12.10 18.28 -28.31
N ARG A 94 10.88 18.70 -28.70
CA ARG A 94 10.61 20.06 -29.22
C ARG A 94 11.11 21.15 -28.28
N PHE A 95 10.98 20.96 -26.97
CA PHE A 95 11.39 21.94 -25.95
C PHE A 95 12.75 21.62 -25.30
N GLY A 96 13.51 20.62 -25.77
CA GLY A 96 14.82 20.24 -25.21
C GLY A 96 14.74 19.78 -23.75
N LYS A 97 13.66 19.10 -23.37
CA LYS A 97 13.38 18.71 -21.96
C LYS A 97 13.16 17.21 -21.81
N GLU A 98 14.07 16.43 -22.37
CA GLU A 98 14.00 14.96 -22.35
C GLU A 98 14.50 14.34 -21.04
N ASP A 99 15.28 15.09 -20.25
CA ASP A 99 15.89 14.68 -18.97
C ASP A 99 14.93 14.78 -17.75
N GLY A 100 15.34 14.23 -16.63
CA GLY A 100 14.70 14.37 -15.33
C GLY A 100 13.46 13.52 -15.13
N VAL A 101 12.37 14.10 -14.60
CA VAL A 101 11.08 13.40 -14.41
C VAL A 101 10.40 13.28 -15.76
N VAL A 102 10.18 12.04 -16.21
CA VAL A 102 9.62 11.76 -17.54
C VAL A 102 8.09 11.86 -17.59
N ALA A 103 7.42 11.48 -16.51
CA ALA A 103 5.97 11.60 -16.37
C ALA A 103 5.58 11.64 -14.88
N TYR A 104 4.35 12.06 -14.62
CA TYR A 104 3.70 11.73 -13.37
C TYR A 104 2.71 10.59 -13.59
N HIS A 105 2.75 9.60 -12.71
CA HIS A 105 1.80 8.51 -12.69
C HIS A 105 0.87 8.71 -11.49
N GLY A 106 -0.43 8.67 -11.72
CA GLY A 106 -1.44 8.77 -10.68
C GLY A 106 -2.51 7.71 -10.81
N TYR A 107 -3.35 7.60 -9.80
CA TYR A 107 -4.57 6.81 -9.89
C TYR A 107 -5.72 7.45 -9.12
N GLN A 108 -6.94 7.13 -9.53
CA GLN A 108 -8.19 7.31 -8.81
C GLN A 108 -8.84 5.94 -8.65
N SER A 109 -9.13 5.55 -7.43
CA SER A 109 -9.70 4.23 -7.12
C SER A 109 -11.04 4.39 -6.42
N PHE A 110 -12.01 3.58 -6.82
CA PHE A 110 -13.39 3.61 -6.34
C PHE A 110 -13.65 2.49 -5.32
N ALA A 111 -14.68 2.63 -4.49
CA ALA A 111 -15.08 1.56 -3.60
C ALA A 111 -15.75 0.44 -4.41
N PRO A 112 -15.68 -0.80 -3.92
CA PRO A 112 -16.31 -1.94 -4.58
C PRO A 112 -17.80 -1.71 -4.81
N GLY A 113 -18.25 -1.94 -6.05
CA GLY A 113 -19.67 -1.86 -6.41
C GLY A 113 -20.29 -0.45 -6.51
N GLU A 114 -19.51 0.63 -6.30
CA GLU A 114 -20.02 2.01 -6.40
C GLU A 114 -20.06 2.54 -7.84
N ALA A 115 -19.20 2.09 -8.71
CA ALA A 115 -19.11 2.58 -10.09
C ALA A 115 -19.11 1.43 -11.09
N THR A 116 -19.68 1.66 -12.25
CA THR A 116 -19.46 0.80 -13.41
C THR A 116 -18.12 1.13 -14.06
N PRO A 117 -17.53 0.23 -14.87
CA PRO A 117 -16.31 0.50 -15.62
C PRO A 117 -16.34 1.79 -16.43
N GLU A 118 -17.45 2.03 -17.13
CA GLU A 118 -17.65 3.20 -17.98
C GLU A 118 -17.74 4.47 -17.14
N LEU A 119 -18.46 4.44 -16.02
CA LEU A 119 -18.58 5.57 -15.10
C LEU A 119 -17.25 5.92 -14.46
N ALA A 120 -16.49 4.89 -14.00
CA ALA A 120 -15.16 5.10 -13.46
C ALA A 120 -14.21 5.74 -14.48
N HIS A 121 -14.29 5.31 -15.74
CA HIS A 121 -13.50 5.88 -16.82
C HIS A 121 -13.91 7.32 -17.13
N GLU A 122 -15.21 7.60 -17.26
CA GLU A 122 -15.73 8.95 -17.49
C GLU A 122 -15.28 9.94 -16.41
N ILE A 123 -15.40 9.56 -15.13
CA ILE A 123 -14.94 10.37 -14.00
C ILE A 123 -13.44 10.59 -14.09
N GLY A 124 -12.67 9.56 -14.39
CA GLY A 124 -11.21 9.65 -14.57
C GLY A 124 -10.82 10.62 -15.69
N VAL A 125 -11.49 10.56 -16.84
CA VAL A 125 -11.26 11.48 -17.97
C VAL A 125 -11.61 12.91 -17.58
N LYS A 126 -12.75 13.14 -16.91
CA LYS A 126 -13.15 14.47 -16.42
C LYS A 126 -12.16 15.04 -15.41
N LEU A 127 -11.69 14.19 -14.47
CA LEU A 127 -10.67 14.58 -13.49
C LEU A 127 -9.37 15.01 -14.17
N ALA A 128 -8.86 14.20 -15.10
CA ALA A 128 -7.63 14.50 -15.83
C ALA A 128 -7.77 15.77 -16.68
N ARG A 129 -8.92 15.98 -17.33
CA ARG A 129 -9.18 17.17 -18.13
C ARG A 129 -9.22 18.45 -17.28
N LYS A 130 -9.88 18.41 -16.10
CA LYS A 130 -9.95 19.56 -15.19
C LYS A 130 -8.56 19.92 -14.63
N LEU A 131 -7.73 18.95 -14.32
CA LEU A 131 -6.43 19.19 -13.65
C LEU A 131 -5.29 19.53 -14.61
N TRP A 132 -5.25 18.90 -15.78
CA TRP A 132 -4.08 18.98 -16.67
C TRP A 132 -4.43 19.30 -18.13
N GLY A 133 -5.72 19.19 -18.50
CA GLY A 133 -6.14 19.25 -19.91
C GLY A 133 -5.84 20.55 -20.65
N GLU A 134 -5.60 21.66 -19.93
CA GLU A 134 -5.26 22.93 -20.57
C GLU A 134 -3.86 22.95 -21.19
N LYS A 135 -2.89 22.27 -20.55
CA LYS A 135 -1.46 22.44 -20.89
C LYS A 135 -0.70 21.15 -21.11
N TYR A 136 -1.20 20.02 -20.64
CA TYR A 136 -0.46 18.78 -20.62
C TYR A 136 -1.19 17.67 -21.37
N GLN A 137 -0.39 16.78 -21.94
CA GLN A 137 -0.90 15.52 -22.52
C GLN A 137 -1.11 14.53 -21.38
N VAL A 138 -2.25 13.85 -21.38
CA VAL A 138 -2.59 12.86 -20.36
C VAL A 138 -3.17 11.62 -21.02
N LEU A 139 -2.66 10.45 -20.61
CA LEU A 139 -3.26 9.17 -20.93
C LEU A 139 -4.01 8.66 -19.70
N VAL A 140 -5.28 8.31 -19.91
CA VAL A 140 -6.17 7.77 -18.87
C VAL A 140 -6.55 6.36 -19.23
N ALA A 141 -6.33 5.41 -18.33
CA ALA A 141 -6.72 4.02 -18.53
C ALA A 141 -7.39 3.47 -17.27
N THR A 142 -8.56 2.87 -17.43
CA THR A 142 -9.31 2.26 -16.31
C THR A 142 -9.07 0.76 -16.30
N HIS A 143 -8.54 0.27 -15.16
CA HIS A 143 -8.22 -1.14 -14.97
C HIS A 143 -9.41 -1.91 -14.38
N LEU A 144 -9.66 -3.07 -14.92
CA LEU A 144 -10.77 -3.97 -14.62
C LEU A 144 -10.28 -5.32 -14.04
N ASP A 145 -8.98 -5.49 -13.87
CA ASP A 145 -8.32 -6.72 -13.43
C ASP A 145 -8.69 -7.18 -12.02
N LYS A 146 -9.45 -6.35 -11.29
CA LYS A 146 -9.95 -6.67 -9.94
C LYS A 146 -11.45 -6.41 -9.89
N GLU A 147 -12.24 -7.45 -9.90
CA GLU A 147 -13.72 -7.41 -9.93
C GLU A 147 -14.35 -6.44 -8.90
N ASN A 148 -13.67 -6.24 -7.77
CA ASN A 148 -14.17 -5.41 -6.69
C ASN A 148 -13.37 -4.11 -6.49
N HIS A 149 -12.56 -3.68 -7.46
CA HIS A 149 -11.70 -2.54 -7.23
C HIS A 149 -11.32 -1.78 -8.51
N LEU A 150 -12.31 -1.09 -9.08
CA LEU A 150 -12.08 -0.25 -10.25
C LEU A 150 -11.16 0.91 -9.93
N HIS A 151 -10.19 1.14 -10.80
CA HIS A 151 -9.27 2.25 -10.65
C HIS A 151 -8.81 2.79 -12.01
N SER A 152 -8.86 4.11 -12.15
CA SER A 152 -8.35 4.81 -13.32
C SER A 152 -6.93 5.27 -13.06
N HIS A 153 -6.03 4.96 -13.99
CA HIS A 153 -4.64 5.42 -14.00
C HIS A 153 -4.46 6.63 -14.88
N PHE A 154 -3.54 7.49 -14.51
CA PHE A 154 -3.16 8.70 -15.25
C PHE A 154 -1.67 8.68 -15.54
N VAL A 155 -1.27 8.90 -16.78
CA VAL A 155 0.10 9.25 -17.15
C VAL A 155 0.10 10.66 -17.70
N VAL A 156 0.68 11.59 -16.94
CA VAL A 156 0.73 13.02 -17.27
C VAL A 156 2.12 13.35 -17.82
N ASN A 157 2.18 13.90 -19.03
CA ASN A 157 3.43 14.42 -19.57
C ASN A 157 3.93 15.57 -18.70
N THR A 158 5.20 15.59 -18.36
CA THR A 158 5.78 16.65 -17.53
C THR A 158 6.06 17.94 -18.26
N VAL A 159 6.01 17.94 -19.59
CA VAL A 159 6.29 19.12 -20.40
C VAL A 159 5.01 19.59 -21.07
N SER A 160 4.65 20.85 -20.85
CA SER A 160 3.52 21.50 -21.50
C SER A 160 3.72 21.53 -23.02
N PHE A 161 2.69 21.14 -23.77
CA PHE A 161 2.72 21.17 -25.24
C PHE A 161 2.52 22.60 -25.79
N ILE A 162 2.05 23.54 -24.96
CA ILE A 162 1.83 24.93 -25.32
C ILE A 162 3.10 25.77 -25.19
N ASP A 163 3.68 25.78 -23.98
CA ASP A 163 4.76 26.71 -23.60
C ASP A 163 6.04 25.99 -23.14
N GLY A 164 6.05 24.69 -23.11
CA GLY A 164 7.18 23.87 -22.66
C GLY A 164 7.47 23.95 -21.15
N ILE A 165 6.64 24.63 -20.36
CA ILE A 165 6.84 24.70 -18.90
C ILE A 165 6.69 23.30 -18.29
N ARG A 166 7.64 22.95 -17.39
CA ARG A 166 7.57 21.68 -16.67
C ARG A 166 6.53 21.71 -15.54
N TYR A 167 5.70 20.71 -15.50
CA TYR A 167 4.83 20.43 -14.36
C TYR A 167 5.66 19.92 -13.19
N HIS A 168 5.60 20.60 -12.08
CA HIS A 168 6.21 20.21 -10.82
C HIS A 168 5.12 19.99 -9.78
N ARG A 169 4.83 18.74 -9.48
CA ARG A 169 3.84 18.39 -8.47
C ARG A 169 4.24 18.88 -7.09
N THR A 170 3.40 19.68 -6.49
CA THR A 170 3.51 20.18 -5.12
C THR A 170 2.56 19.43 -4.17
N GLY A 171 2.64 19.74 -2.87
CA GLY A 171 1.64 19.26 -1.92
C GLY A 171 0.24 19.80 -2.20
N LYS A 172 0.13 21.04 -2.74
CA LYS A 172 -1.14 21.68 -3.12
C LYS A 172 -1.83 20.86 -4.22
N ASP A 173 -1.11 20.48 -5.27
CA ASP A 173 -1.67 19.70 -6.39
C ASP A 173 -2.22 18.34 -5.93
N TYR A 174 -1.61 17.74 -4.90
CA TYR A 174 -2.11 16.52 -4.31
C TYR A 174 -3.49 16.71 -3.64
N TYR A 175 -3.65 17.82 -2.89
CA TYR A 175 -4.93 18.14 -2.27
C TYR A 175 -5.97 18.55 -3.32
N GLU A 176 -5.57 19.31 -4.33
CA GLU A 176 -6.43 19.72 -5.43
C GLU A 176 -6.97 18.52 -6.21
N MET A 177 -6.11 17.58 -6.58
CA MET A 177 -6.53 16.33 -7.22
C MET A 177 -7.58 15.58 -6.39
N ARG A 178 -7.41 15.54 -5.07
CA ARG A 178 -8.38 14.92 -4.17
C ARG A 178 -9.70 15.70 -4.14
N THR A 179 -9.63 17.02 -4.00
CA THR A 179 -10.82 17.89 -3.93
C THR A 179 -11.66 17.77 -5.21
N VAL A 180 -11.02 17.88 -6.38
CA VAL A 180 -11.71 17.74 -7.68
C VAL A 180 -12.26 16.33 -7.87
N SER A 181 -11.55 15.29 -7.41
CA SER A 181 -12.04 13.91 -7.40
C SER A 181 -13.28 13.75 -6.52
N ASP A 182 -13.27 14.32 -5.31
CA ASP A 182 -14.40 14.25 -4.38
C ASP A 182 -15.62 15.03 -4.91
N GLU A 183 -15.41 16.18 -5.57
CA GLU A 183 -16.46 16.96 -6.24
C GLU A 183 -17.12 16.14 -7.35
N LEU A 184 -16.33 15.54 -8.25
CA LEU A 184 -16.84 14.68 -9.31
C LEU A 184 -17.59 13.46 -8.74
N CYS A 185 -17.06 12.81 -7.72
CA CYS A 185 -17.75 11.69 -7.08
C CYS A 185 -19.11 12.10 -6.53
N ARG A 186 -19.25 13.27 -5.91
CA ARG A 186 -20.54 13.78 -5.45
C ARG A 186 -21.49 14.10 -6.59
N GLU A 187 -20.99 14.69 -7.70
CA GLU A 187 -21.78 14.97 -8.92
C GLU A 187 -22.44 13.71 -9.46
N TYR A 188 -21.75 12.56 -9.35
CA TYR A 188 -22.26 11.26 -9.79
C TYR A 188 -22.89 10.41 -8.67
N GLY A 189 -23.14 10.98 -7.49
CA GLY A 189 -23.77 10.27 -6.37
C GLY A 189 -22.89 9.21 -5.71
N LEU A 190 -21.57 9.25 -5.93
CA LEU A 190 -20.62 8.31 -5.33
C LEU A 190 -20.16 8.79 -3.95
N SER A 191 -19.77 7.86 -3.10
CA SER A 191 -19.29 8.19 -1.75
C SER A 191 -17.90 8.83 -1.75
N VAL A 192 -17.67 9.76 -0.81
CA VAL A 192 -16.38 10.43 -0.59
C VAL A 192 -15.86 10.21 0.81
N VAL A 193 -14.54 10.37 1.03
CA VAL A 193 -13.91 10.29 2.35
C VAL A 193 -14.02 11.63 3.06
N GLU A 194 -15.09 11.89 3.80
CA GLU A 194 -15.28 13.17 4.51
C GLU A 194 -14.26 13.41 5.62
N LYS A 195 -13.93 12.37 6.38
CA LYS A 195 -12.99 12.44 7.51
C LYS A 195 -11.84 11.46 7.28
N PRO A 196 -10.77 11.86 6.58
CA PRO A 196 -9.61 11.00 6.43
C PRO A 196 -8.99 10.74 7.81
N ARG A 197 -8.79 9.48 8.14
CA ARG A 197 -8.10 9.11 9.38
C ARG A 197 -6.66 9.61 9.32
N PRO A 198 -6.20 10.42 10.29
CA PRO A 198 -4.81 10.80 10.35
C PRO A 198 -3.97 9.54 10.57
N GLY A 199 -3.00 9.30 9.71
CA GLY A 199 -2.11 8.15 9.80
C GLY A 199 -1.27 8.02 8.55
N LYS A 200 -0.14 7.33 8.65
CA LYS A 200 0.62 6.96 7.47
C LYS A 200 -0.02 5.74 6.85
N ALA A 201 -0.31 5.83 5.57
CA ALA A 201 -0.62 4.64 4.78
C ALA A 201 0.52 3.62 4.94
N LYS A 202 0.19 2.39 5.29
CA LYS A 202 1.15 1.28 5.27
C LYS A 202 1.60 1.04 3.84
N HIS A 203 2.87 0.69 3.66
CA HIS A 203 3.34 0.25 2.35
C HIS A 203 2.52 -0.97 1.91
N TYR A 204 2.10 -1.02 0.64
CA TYR A 204 1.23 -2.10 0.11
C TYR A 204 1.73 -3.50 0.46
N GLY A 205 3.03 -3.77 0.36
CA GLY A 205 3.63 -5.05 0.74
C GLY A 205 3.47 -5.41 2.22
N GLU A 206 3.49 -4.42 3.12
CA GLU A 206 3.27 -4.61 4.55
C GLU A 206 1.78 -4.86 4.85
N TRP A 207 0.90 -4.09 4.21
CA TRP A 207 -0.56 -4.30 4.29
C TRP A 207 -0.96 -5.69 3.78
N ARG A 208 -0.43 -6.11 2.61
CA ARG A 208 -0.70 -7.42 2.03
C ARG A 208 -0.21 -8.56 2.93
N ALA A 209 1.00 -8.43 3.48
CA ALA A 209 1.55 -9.42 4.42
C ALA A 209 0.67 -9.57 5.67
N GLU A 210 0.10 -8.45 6.18
CA GLU A 210 -0.83 -8.49 7.30
C GLU A 210 -2.15 -9.18 6.92
N GLN A 211 -2.71 -8.91 5.74
CA GLN A 211 -3.92 -9.60 5.26
C GLN A 211 -3.70 -11.11 5.10
N GLU A 212 -2.55 -11.50 4.60
CA GLU A 212 -2.15 -12.89 4.43
C GLU A 212 -1.60 -13.53 5.72
N GLN A 213 -1.69 -12.82 6.87
CA GLN A 213 -1.16 -13.23 8.18
C GLN A 213 0.34 -13.63 8.13
N ARG A 214 1.07 -13.14 7.15
CA ARG A 214 2.52 -13.35 7.06
C ARG A 214 3.25 -12.41 8.03
N PRO A 215 4.24 -12.91 8.77
CA PRO A 215 5.00 -12.09 9.70
C PRO A 215 5.74 -10.98 8.93
N THR A 216 5.49 -9.72 9.33
CA THR A 216 6.28 -8.60 8.85
C THR A 216 7.43 -8.35 9.82
N TRP A 217 8.57 -7.88 9.32
CA TRP A 217 9.71 -7.58 10.19
C TRP A 217 9.40 -6.50 11.25
N ARG A 218 8.49 -5.55 10.96
CA ARG A 218 7.99 -4.59 11.95
C ARG A 218 7.07 -5.25 12.97
N GLY A 219 6.25 -6.20 12.52
CA GLY A 219 5.42 -7.03 13.39
C GLY A 219 6.28 -7.85 14.37
N LEU A 220 7.36 -8.45 13.87
CA LEU A 220 8.32 -9.19 14.72
C LEU A 220 8.97 -8.28 15.78
N ILE A 221 9.46 -7.09 15.38
CA ILE A 221 10.01 -6.13 16.34
C ILE A 221 8.96 -5.75 17.41
N ARG A 222 7.73 -5.50 16.99
CA ARG A 222 6.64 -5.18 17.91
C ARG A 222 6.39 -6.30 18.91
N SER A 223 6.29 -7.54 18.42
CA SER A 223 6.06 -8.73 19.25
C SER A 223 7.21 -8.94 20.27
N GLU A 224 8.46 -8.81 19.83
CA GLU A 224 9.62 -8.90 20.71
C GLU A 224 9.65 -7.80 21.77
N ILE A 225 9.33 -6.56 21.41
CA ILE A 225 9.24 -5.46 22.38
C ILE A 225 8.12 -5.73 23.38
N ASP A 226 6.96 -6.20 22.92
CA ASP A 226 5.82 -6.52 23.79
C ASP A 226 6.15 -7.67 24.75
N GLU A 227 6.92 -8.65 24.31
CA GLU A 227 7.44 -9.73 25.16
C GLU A 227 8.40 -9.18 26.23
N LEU A 228 9.39 -8.38 25.82
CA LEU A 228 10.36 -7.78 26.73
C LEU A 228 9.72 -6.85 27.75
N ILE A 229 8.66 -6.13 27.35
CA ILE A 229 7.88 -5.33 28.31
C ILE A 229 7.25 -6.24 29.36
N ARG A 230 6.69 -7.40 28.95
CA ARG A 230 6.08 -8.37 29.89
C ARG A 230 7.09 -9.02 30.83
N GLU A 231 8.31 -9.24 30.38
CA GLU A 231 9.39 -9.83 31.17
C GLU A 231 10.05 -8.83 32.14
N SER A 232 9.81 -7.53 31.94
CA SER A 232 10.50 -6.48 32.67
C SER A 232 9.69 -6.01 33.87
N VAL A 233 10.35 -5.86 35.02
CA VAL A 233 9.80 -5.22 36.23
C VAL A 233 10.22 -3.77 36.36
N SER A 234 11.15 -3.30 35.52
CA SER A 234 11.60 -1.91 35.48
C SER A 234 12.03 -1.51 34.07
N GLU A 235 12.00 -0.22 33.81
CA GLU A 235 12.45 0.37 32.54
C GLU A 235 13.95 0.07 32.27
N LYS A 236 14.76 0.10 33.32
CA LYS A 236 16.20 -0.24 33.20
C LYS A 236 16.38 -1.69 32.73
N GLN A 237 15.61 -2.61 33.30
CA GLN A 237 15.64 -4.03 32.90
C GLN A 237 15.17 -4.21 31.46
N PHE A 238 14.10 -3.51 31.04
CA PHE A 238 13.62 -3.54 29.65
C PHE A 238 14.73 -3.17 28.65
N TYR A 239 15.42 -2.05 28.88
CA TYR A 239 16.51 -1.65 28.00
C TYR A 239 17.73 -2.57 28.07
N TYR A 240 17.97 -3.15 29.23
CA TYR A 240 19.02 -4.17 29.38
C TYR A 240 18.69 -5.40 28.54
N LEU A 241 17.50 -5.97 28.67
CA LEU A 241 17.06 -7.15 27.92
C LEU A 241 17.02 -6.88 26.41
N LEU A 242 16.58 -5.67 26.00
CA LEU A 242 16.57 -5.28 24.61
C LEU A 242 17.98 -5.27 23.99
N ARG A 243 18.97 -4.79 24.74
CA ARG A 243 20.39 -4.86 24.32
C ARG A 243 20.92 -6.28 24.31
N GLN A 244 20.54 -7.14 25.26
CA GLN A 244 20.92 -8.54 25.29
C GLN A 244 20.41 -9.30 24.05
N LYS A 245 19.22 -8.96 23.55
CA LYS A 245 18.70 -9.46 22.26
C LYS A 245 19.41 -8.84 21.02
N GLY A 246 20.44 -8.02 21.21
CA GLY A 246 21.25 -7.42 20.13
C GLY A 246 20.68 -6.17 19.52
N TYR A 247 19.67 -5.54 20.13
CA TYR A 247 19.13 -4.28 19.64
C TYR A 247 20.03 -3.09 19.99
N ALA A 248 20.31 -2.23 19.01
CA ALA A 248 20.85 -0.92 19.28
C ALA A 248 19.70 0.05 19.61
N VAL A 249 19.85 0.83 20.68
CA VAL A 249 18.81 1.77 21.17
C VAL A 249 19.34 3.20 21.08
N LYS A 250 18.55 4.10 20.51
CA LYS A 250 18.79 5.55 20.53
C LYS A 250 17.64 6.25 21.22
N PHE A 251 17.98 7.13 22.16
CA PHE A 251 17.05 8.03 22.86
C PHE A 251 17.05 9.39 22.16
N GLY A 252 15.88 10.01 22.06
CA GLY A 252 15.66 11.30 21.45
C GLY A 252 14.22 11.70 21.65
N LYS A 253 13.65 12.51 20.75
CA LYS A 253 12.21 12.84 20.75
C LYS A 253 11.32 11.59 20.72
N ASP A 254 11.83 10.50 20.17
CA ASP A 254 11.18 9.20 20.11
C ASP A 254 12.25 8.10 20.29
N ILE A 255 11.94 7.06 21.06
CA ILE A 255 12.82 5.91 21.22
C ILE A 255 12.93 5.22 19.86
N SER A 256 14.16 4.98 19.44
CA SER A 256 14.45 4.29 18.18
C SER A 256 15.27 3.05 18.44
N VAL A 257 14.86 1.93 17.87
CA VAL A 257 15.56 0.65 17.98
C VAL A 257 16.02 0.16 16.62
N ARG A 258 17.14 -0.50 16.60
CA ARG A 258 17.67 -1.18 15.41
C ARG A 258 17.91 -2.63 15.75
N PRO A 259 17.15 -3.57 15.18
CA PRO A 259 17.33 -5.00 15.43
C PRO A 259 18.64 -5.49 14.80
N PRO A 260 19.17 -6.62 15.28
CA PRO A 260 20.38 -7.23 14.72
C PRO A 260 20.18 -7.54 13.23
N GLY A 261 21.23 -7.36 12.43
CA GLY A 261 21.21 -7.59 10.98
C GLY A 261 20.46 -6.54 10.15
N LYS A 262 20.03 -5.42 10.75
CA LYS A 262 19.43 -4.30 10.01
C LYS A 262 20.25 -3.02 10.17
N GLU A 263 20.26 -2.20 9.12
CA GLU A 263 21.00 -0.92 9.12
C GLU A 263 20.15 0.24 9.67
N ARG A 264 18.83 0.19 9.50
CA ARG A 264 17.94 1.31 9.80
C ARG A 264 17.28 1.19 11.16
N PHE A 265 17.22 2.34 11.86
CA PHE A 265 16.48 2.47 13.11
C PHE A 265 14.98 2.61 12.85
N VAL A 266 14.19 1.98 13.72
CA VAL A 266 12.72 2.08 13.78
C VAL A 266 12.33 2.94 14.97
N ARG A 267 11.61 4.02 14.74
CA ARG A 267 11.05 4.86 15.80
C ARG A 267 9.82 4.17 16.39
N LEU A 268 9.83 3.86 17.66
CA LEU A 268 8.80 3.04 18.29
C LEU A 268 7.44 3.73 18.30
N ALA A 269 7.33 4.91 18.88
CA ALA A 269 6.05 5.62 18.96
C ALA A 269 5.49 5.98 17.57
N ARG A 270 6.36 6.38 16.66
CA ARG A 270 5.95 6.70 15.29
C ARG A 270 5.37 5.51 14.52
N ASN A 271 5.87 4.30 14.75
CA ASN A 271 5.46 3.10 14.01
C ASN A 271 4.38 2.29 14.73
N PHE A 272 4.37 2.30 16.07
CA PHE A 272 3.51 1.44 16.87
C PHE A 272 2.53 2.21 17.78
N GLY A 273 2.64 3.53 17.83
CA GLY A 273 1.69 4.39 18.57
C GLY A 273 2.14 4.79 19.97
N ALA A 274 1.28 5.51 20.69
CA ALA A 274 1.58 6.13 21.99
C ALA A 274 1.97 5.13 23.11
N ALA A 275 1.52 3.88 23.01
CA ALA A 275 1.90 2.82 23.95
C ALA A 275 3.39 2.45 23.91
N TYR A 276 4.14 2.93 22.91
CA TYR A 276 5.56 2.68 22.70
C TYR A 276 6.42 3.95 22.84
N THR A 277 5.86 5.03 23.41
CA THR A 277 6.63 6.14 23.96
C THR A 277 7.33 5.68 25.23
N GLU A 278 8.31 6.43 25.73
CA GLU A 278 8.98 6.15 27.01
C GLU A 278 7.97 6.01 28.14
N ASP A 279 7.05 7.00 28.28
CA ASP A 279 5.98 6.94 29.28
C ASP A 279 4.98 5.80 29.04
N GLY A 280 4.70 5.48 27.78
CA GLY A 280 3.83 4.35 27.41
C GLY A 280 4.42 3.01 27.84
N ILE A 281 5.70 2.79 27.58
CA ILE A 281 6.44 1.58 27.97
C ILE A 281 6.51 1.50 29.52
N ARG A 282 6.89 2.61 30.18
CA ARG A 282 6.95 2.68 31.65
C ARG A 282 5.60 2.33 32.29
N ARG A 283 4.50 2.92 31.82
CA ARG A 283 3.16 2.60 32.32
C ARG A 283 2.81 1.13 32.13
N ARG A 284 3.13 0.55 30.98
CA ARG A 284 2.86 -0.86 30.69
C ARG A 284 3.65 -1.80 31.59
N ILE A 285 4.90 -1.48 31.91
CA ILE A 285 5.73 -2.25 32.84
C ILE A 285 5.14 -2.17 34.25
N LEU A 286 4.78 -0.96 34.72
CA LEU A 286 4.25 -0.74 36.06
C LEU A 286 2.83 -1.29 36.27
N SER A 287 2.05 -1.42 35.21
CA SER A 287 0.67 -1.97 35.27
C SER A 287 0.62 -3.49 35.32
N GLN A 288 1.76 -4.19 35.24
CA GLN A 288 1.77 -5.62 35.29
C GLN A 288 1.63 -6.11 36.77
N PRO A 289 0.92 -7.24 36.97
CA PRO A 289 0.93 -7.88 38.28
C PRO A 289 2.38 -8.25 38.63
N LEU A 290 2.78 -7.92 39.85
CA LEU A 290 4.11 -8.33 40.36
C LEU A 290 4.27 -9.86 40.17
N PRO A 291 5.44 -10.35 39.73
CA PRO A 291 5.70 -11.77 39.72
C PRO A 291 5.42 -12.32 41.12
N GLN A 292 4.58 -13.32 41.22
CA GLN A 292 4.42 -14.05 42.44
C GLN A 292 5.78 -14.70 42.74
N VAL A 293 6.53 -14.11 43.66
CA VAL A 293 7.72 -14.75 44.20
C VAL A 293 7.22 -16.02 44.87
N PRO A 294 7.66 -17.22 44.43
CA PRO A 294 7.30 -18.43 45.14
C PRO A 294 7.72 -18.21 46.58
N HIS A 295 6.75 -18.21 47.53
CA HIS A 295 7.10 -18.19 48.94
C HIS A 295 8.06 -19.36 49.15
N PRO A 296 9.23 -19.14 49.75
CA PRO A 296 10.08 -20.24 50.10
C PRO A 296 9.22 -21.19 50.94
N GLU A 297 9.09 -22.46 50.52
CA GLU A 297 8.38 -23.44 51.33
C GLU A 297 8.92 -23.36 52.74
N ALA A 298 8.02 -23.12 53.68
CA ALA A 298 8.41 -23.12 55.10
C ALA A 298 9.25 -24.37 55.36
N PRO A 299 10.37 -24.26 56.06
CA PRO A 299 11.25 -25.40 56.29
C PRO A 299 10.40 -26.52 56.86
N LYS A 300 10.27 -27.63 56.18
CA LYS A 300 9.58 -28.81 56.70
C LYS A 300 10.21 -29.13 58.04
N GLU A 301 9.43 -28.95 59.15
CA GLU A 301 9.90 -29.33 60.48
C GLU A 301 10.42 -30.74 60.43
N ARG A 302 11.74 -30.88 60.57
CA ARG A 302 12.35 -32.18 60.79
C ARG A 302 11.80 -32.69 62.09
N LYS A 303 10.77 -33.54 62.07
CA LYS A 303 10.36 -34.31 63.24
C LYS A 303 11.61 -35.02 63.76
N LYS A 304 12.15 -34.52 64.87
CA LYS A 304 13.22 -35.21 65.59
C LYS A 304 12.64 -36.54 66.05
N VAL A 305 12.91 -37.61 65.30
CA VAL A 305 12.65 -38.97 65.73
C VAL A 305 13.66 -39.24 66.83
N TYR A 306 13.27 -39.02 68.04
CA TYR A 306 14.03 -39.54 69.20
C TYR A 306 13.86 -41.06 69.23
N SER A 307 14.86 -41.78 68.71
CA SER A 307 14.89 -43.23 68.88
C SER A 307 15.07 -43.55 70.40
N MET A 308 14.07 -44.17 71.00
CA MET A 308 14.05 -44.57 72.42
C MET A 308 15.11 -45.67 72.75
N GLY A 309 16.01 -45.99 71.85
CA GLY A 309 17.03 -47.04 72.01
C GLY A 309 18.27 -46.65 72.83
N LYS A 310 18.45 -45.39 73.19
CA LYS A 310 19.66 -45.01 74.01
C LYS A 310 19.43 -44.88 75.50
N TRP A 311 18.18 -44.92 76.01
CA TRP A 311 17.92 -44.84 77.42
C TRP A 311 17.93 -46.21 78.15
N GLN A 312 17.91 -47.36 77.50
CA GLN A 312 17.95 -48.68 78.13
C GLN A 312 19.36 -49.24 78.34
N LYS A 313 20.41 -48.59 77.89
CA LYS A 313 21.80 -49.02 78.08
C LYS A 313 22.52 -48.40 79.25
N MET A 314 21.93 -47.49 79.98
CA MET A 314 22.53 -46.79 81.14
C MET A 314 22.00 -47.28 82.50
N ARG A 315 21.23 -48.39 82.57
CA ARG A 315 20.75 -48.97 83.83
C ARG A 315 21.31 -50.35 84.17
N LYS A 316 22.47 -50.68 83.63
CA LYS A 316 23.16 -51.97 84.00
C LYS A 316 24.63 -51.71 84.24
N ILE A 317 24.98 -50.75 85.07
CA ILE A 317 26.29 -50.69 85.79
C ILE A 317 26.00 -49.96 87.09
N THR A 318 25.62 -50.69 88.09
CA THR A 318 25.88 -50.62 89.49
C THR A 318 25.42 -51.93 90.08
#